data_17bfd5b650527aac75fe38e55bbfec50
#
_entry.id   17bfd5b650527aac75fe38e55bbfec50
#
_cell.length_a   1.000
_cell.length_b   1.000
_cell.length_c   1.000
_cell.angle_alpha   90.00
_cell.angle_beta   90.00
_cell.angle_gamma   90.00
#
_symmetry.space_group_name_H-M   'P 1'
#
loop_
_entity.id
_entity.type
_entity.pdbx_description
1 polymer ?
#
loop_
_entity_poly.entity_id
_entity_poly.type
_entity_poly.pdbx_seq_one_letter_code
_entity_poly.pdbx_strand_id
1 'polypeptide(L)'
;MNILIVEDERVTQMSLIRMLNSCFPDIEIVGTARTVKETLEFLRSNETTPPDLIMMDVELQDGNCFDIFRQINITCNVVLTTAYHKYAIEAFKVGCIDYLLKPIEPQALCRSVERCRKNMNTVNSMKLLSTFNQFMTNKPMNTAEKIKKRFIIKLGDNFVLVQTADIAYFYTEDNATYIV
;
A
#
# COMPACT_ATOMS: atom_id res chain seq x y z
N MET A 1 -7.39 11.70 -6.93
CA MET A 1 -7.03 10.51 -6.13
C MET A 1 -7.28 10.83 -4.67
N ASN A 2 -8.11 10.01 -4.02
CA ASN A 2 -8.58 10.22 -2.64
C ASN A 2 -7.61 9.58 -1.64
N ILE A 3 -7.11 10.37 -0.69
CA ILE A 3 -6.13 9.90 0.30
C ILE A 3 -6.70 10.07 1.71
N LEU A 4 -6.65 8.99 2.49
CA LEU A 4 -6.84 9.02 3.93
C LEU A 4 -5.47 9.08 4.61
N ILE A 5 -5.29 9.98 5.58
CA ILE A 5 -4.07 10.08 6.38
C ILE A 5 -4.35 9.61 7.80
N VAL A 6 -3.61 8.61 8.25
CA VAL A 6 -3.69 8.03 9.60
C VAL A 6 -2.36 8.29 10.29
N GLU A 7 -2.34 9.27 11.19
CA GLU A 7 -1.12 9.74 11.87
C GLU A 7 -1.53 10.40 13.19
N ASP A 8 -1.00 9.93 14.29
CA ASP A 8 -1.38 10.41 15.62
C ASP A 8 -0.71 11.73 15.99
N GLU A 9 0.46 12.02 15.44
CA GLU A 9 1.18 13.26 15.65
C GLU A 9 0.70 14.36 14.70
N ARG A 10 0.02 15.36 15.23
CA ARG A 10 -0.60 16.43 14.43
C ARG A 10 0.40 17.19 13.54
N VAL A 11 1.63 17.39 14.02
CA VAL A 11 2.67 18.11 13.26
C VAL A 11 3.09 17.29 12.05
N THR A 12 3.31 16.01 12.24
CA THR A 12 3.68 15.05 11.18
C THR A 12 2.54 14.89 10.18
N GLN A 13 1.29 14.77 10.65
CA GLN A 13 0.09 14.75 9.81
C GLN A 13 -0.01 15.98 8.90
N MET A 14 0.14 17.18 9.47
CA MET A 14 0.11 18.42 8.68
C MET A 14 1.28 18.54 7.70
N SER A 15 2.46 18.04 8.07
CA SER A 15 3.63 18.00 7.19
C SER A 15 3.39 17.08 6.00
N LEU A 16 2.84 15.89 6.22
CA LEU A 16 2.45 14.95 5.15
C LEU A 16 1.46 15.59 4.18
N ILE A 17 0.41 16.22 4.70
CA ILE A 17 -0.61 16.91 3.87
C ILE A 17 0.04 17.98 2.99
N ARG A 18 0.92 18.80 3.57
CA ARG A 18 1.62 19.85 2.80
C ARG A 18 2.51 19.27 1.70
N MET A 19 3.28 18.22 2.00
CA MET A 19 4.15 17.55 1.03
C MET A 19 3.32 16.94 -0.10
N LEU A 20 2.23 16.25 0.22
CA LEU A 20 1.33 15.65 -0.78
C LEU A 20 0.74 16.70 -1.71
N ASN A 21 0.18 17.78 -1.15
CA ASN A 21 -0.40 18.88 -1.96
C ASN A 21 0.64 19.60 -2.82
N SER A 22 1.90 19.68 -2.37
CA SER A 22 2.98 20.28 -3.15
C SER A 22 3.42 19.38 -4.33
N CYS A 23 3.44 18.07 -4.13
CA CYS A 23 3.83 17.12 -5.18
C CYS A 23 2.69 16.84 -6.18
N PHE A 24 1.44 16.88 -5.72
CA PHE A 24 0.29 16.40 -6.47
C PHE A 24 -0.93 17.29 -6.25
N PRO A 25 -1.11 18.36 -7.05
CA PRO A 25 -2.26 19.29 -6.88
C PRO A 25 -3.63 18.64 -7.14
N ASP A 26 -3.66 17.48 -7.78
CA ASP A 26 -4.87 16.73 -8.15
C ASP A 26 -5.30 15.67 -7.14
N ILE A 27 -4.65 15.61 -5.96
CA ILE A 27 -5.09 14.72 -4.88
C ILE A 27 -6.10 15.42 -3.99
N GLU A 28 -6.93 14.60 -3.33
CA GLU A 28 -7.89 15.04 -2.34
C GLU A 28 -7.65 14.29 -1.03
N ILE A 29 -7.49 15.02 0.07
CA ILE A 29 -7.42 14.43 1.41
C ILE A 29 -8.87 14.26 1.89
N VAL A 30 -9.40 13.05 1.79
CA VAL A 30 -10.80 12.74 2.12
C VAL A 30 -11.03 12.56 3.61
N GLY A 31 -9.96 12.43 4.39
CA GLY A 31 -10.06 12.34 5.84
C GLY A 31 -8.70 12.23 6.52
N THR A 32 -8.75 12.40 7.83
CA THR A 32 -7.63 12.18 8.73
C THR A 32 -8.10 11.40 9.95
N ALA A 33 -7.28 10.48 10.45
CA ALA A 33 -7.50 9.74 11.68
C ALA A 33 -6.23 9.71 12.52
N ARG A 34 -6.35 9.52 13.83
CA ARG A 34 -5.22 9.51 14.77
C ARG A 34 -5.12 8.23 15.57
N THR A 35 -6.14 7.39 15.47
CA THR A 35 -6.30 6.17 16.26
C THR A 35 -6.74 5.02 15.37
N VAL A 36 -6.52 3.80 15.83
CA VAL A 36 -7.08 2.58 15.22
C VAL A 36 -8.60 2.69 15.15
N LYS A 37 -9.23 3.14 16.24
CA LYS A 37 -10.68 3.29 16.33
C LYS A 37 -11.22 4.27 15.29
N GLU A 38 -10.67 5.49 15.23
CA GLU A 38 -11.09 6.50 14.24
C GLU A 38 -10.92 6.00 12.80
N THR A 39 -9.82 5.29 12.52
CA THR A 39 -9.58 4.70 11.20
C THR A 39 -10.63 3.67 10.83
N LEU A 40 -10.97 2.78 11.77
CA LEU A 40 -12.02 1.78 11.56
C LEU A 40 -13.40 2.41 11.35
N GLU A 41 -13.73 3.43 12.13
CA GLU A 41 -14.98 4.19 11.99
C GLU A 41 -15.04 4.87 10.61
N PHE A 42 -13.97 5.52 10.18
CA PHE A 42 -13.87 6.16 8.88
C PHE A 42 -14.07 5.14 7.74
N LEU A 43 -13.36 4.03 7.77
CA LEU A 43 -13.40 3.02 6.70
C LEU A 43 -14.75 2.29 6.61
N ARG A 44 -15.47 2.17 7.73
CA ARG A 44 -16.82 1.56 7.76
C ARG A 44 -17.92 2.52 7.30
N SER A 45 -17.76 3.83 7.56
CA SER A 45 -18.79 4.84 7.27
C SER A 45 -18.70 5.44 5.86
N ASN A 46 -17.52 5.39 5.21
CA ASN A 46 -17.27 6.04 3.92
C ASN A 46 -17.37 5.06 2.73
N GLU A 47 -18.50 4.36 2.60
CA GLU A 47 -18.76 3.50 1.44
C GLU A 47 -18.91 4.28 0.12
N THR A 48 -19.37 5.53 0.19
CA THR A 48 -19.64 6.37 -0.99
C THR A 48 -18.39 7.02 -1.59
N THR A 49 -17.38 7.28 -0.76
CA THR A 49 -16.12 7.90 -1.21
C THR A 49 -14.93 7.20 -0.56
N PRO A 50 -14.67 5.94 -0.93
CA PRO A 50 -13.55 5.19 -0.35
C PRO A 50 -12.22 5.83 -0.74
N PRO A 51 -11.20 5.76 0.11
CA PRO A 51 -9.86 6.20 -0.25
C PRO A 51 -9.25 5.28 -1.32
N ASP A 52 -8.51 5.88 -2.24
CA ASP A 52 -7.66 5.17 -3.22
C ASP A 52 -6.33 4.76 -2.58
N LEU A 53 -5.88 5.54 -1.61
CA LEU A 53 -4.65 5.35 -0.85
C LEU A 53 -4.86 5.71 0.62
N ILE A 54 -4.33 4.88 1.50
CA ILE A 54 -4.18 5.19 2.92
C ILE A 54 -2.69 5.38 3.21
N MET A 55 -2.32 6.55 3.72
CA MET A 55 -1.01 6.76 4.34
C MET A 55 -1.17 6.59 5.84
N MET A 56 -0.50 5.59 6.41
CA MET A 56 -0.80 5.13 7.76
C MET A 56 0.47 4.95 8.57
N ASP A 57 0.54 5.63 9.71
CA ASP A 57 1.58 5.32 10.69
C ASP A 57 1.34 3.93 11.28
N VAL A 58 2.44 3.24 11.56
CA VAL A 58 2.39 1.93 12.20
C VAL A 58 1.99 2.05 13.66
N GLU A 59 2.52 3.02 14.39
CA GLU A 59 2.20 3.24 15.81
C GLU A 59 1.18 4.39 15.94
N LEU A 60 0.03 4.11 16.54
CA LEU A 60 -1.05 5.05 16.77
C LEU A 60 -1.33 5.18 18.27
N GLN A 61 -2.06 6.21 18.68
CA GLN A 61 -2.32 6.51 20.09
C GLN A 61 -2.94 5.34 20.87
N ASP A 62 -3.78 4.55 20.24
CA ASP A 62 -4.55 3.46 20.86
C ASP A 62 -4.11 2.06 20.43
N GLY A 63 -3.01 1.93 19.68
CA GLY A 63 -2.51 0.63 19.27
C GLY A 63 -1.63 0.67 18.02
N ASN A 64 -1.62 -0.44 17.31
CA ASN A 64 -0.81 -0.62 16.11
C ASN A 64 -1.70 -0.73 14.87
N CYS A 65 -1.27 -0.18 13.75
CA CYS A 65 -2.04 -0.20 12.50
C CYS A 65 -2.39 -1.62 12.04
N PHE A 66 -1.60 -2.63 12.40
CA PHE A 66 -1.89 -4.02 12.04
C PHE A 66 -3.18 -4.55 12.70
N ASP A 67 -3.65 -3.92 13.77
CA ASP A 67 -4.94 -4.24 14.38
C ASP A 67 -6.12 -3.85 13.47
N ILE A 68 -5.94 -2.85 12.61
CA ILE A 68 -6.92 -2.47 11.59
C ILE A 68 -7.04 -3.58 10.55
N PHE A 69 -5.91 -4.08 10.02
CA PHE A 69 -5.88 -5.17 9.04
C PHE A 69 -6.46 -6.49 9.56
N ARG A 70 -6.43 -6.71 10.88
CA ARG A 70 -7.06 -7.89 11.51
C ARG A 70 -8.58 -7.78 11.56
N GLN A 71 -9.13 -6.58 11.62
CA GLN A 71 -10.56 -6.32 11.81
C GLN A 71 -11.32 -6.06 10.52
N ILE A 72 -10.67 -5.51 9.50
CA ILE A 72 -11.29 -5.21 8.21
C ILE A 72 -10.36 -5.60 7.05
N ASN A 73 -10.97 -5.92 5.92
CA ASN A 73 -10.25 -6.15 4.67
C ASN A 73 -10.07 -4.82 3.93
N ILE A 74 -8.86 -4.27 3.93
CA ILE A 74 -8.53 -3.04 3.21
C ILE A 74 -8.29 -3.39 1.74
N THR A 75 -9.07 -2.80 0.84
CA THR A 75 -9.02 -3.10 -0.60
C THR A 75 -8.27 -2.04 -1.42
N CYS A 76 -8.01 -0.88 -0.84
CA CYS A 76 -7.22 0.18 -1.48
C CYS A 76 -5.72 0.01 -1.23
N ASN A 77 -4.92 0.85 -1.88
CA ASN A 77 -3.48 0.87 -1.64
C ASN A 77 -3.16 1.39 -0.23
N VAL A 78 -2.15 0.83 0.41
CA VAL A 78 -1.64 1.30 1.71
C VAL A 78 -0.16 1.58 1.61
N VAL A 79 0.26 2.74 2.06
CA VAL A 79 1.66 3.10 2.33
C VAL A 79 1.80 3.25 3.83
N LEU A 80 2.68 2.46 4.43
CA LEU A 80 2.97 2.56 5.86
C LEU A 80 4.09 3.55 6.11
N THR A 81 3.96 4.32 7.18
CA THR A 81 4.98 5.25 7.68
C THR A 81 5.38 4.86 9.10
N THR A 82 6.62 5.01 9.49
CA THR A 82 7.06 4.70 10.86
C THR A 82 8.49 5.19 11.12
N ALA A 83 8.85 5.32 12.39
CA ALA A 83 10.23 5.56 12.82
C ALA A 83 11.08 4.27 12.91
N TYR A 84 10.50 3.08 12.77
CA TYR A 84 11.17 1.82 13.09
C TYR A 84 11.28 0.87 11.92
N HIS A 85 12.46 0.32 11.68
CA HIS A 85 12.72 -0.70 10.64
C HIS A 85 12.08 -2.07 10.93
N LYS A 86 11.83 -2.38 12.20
CA LYS A 86 11.36 -3.71 12.64
C LYS A 86 10.03 -4.16 12.04
N TYR A 87 9.19 -3.23 11.61
CA TYR A 87 7.85 -3.53 11.07
C TYR A 87 7.81 -3.86 9.57
N ALA A 88 8.95 -3.79 8.87
CA ALA A 88 8.99 -4.00 7.43
C ALA A 88 8.45 -5.39 7.00
N ILE A 89 8.72 -6.44 7.79
CA ILE A 89 8.23 -7.80 7.50
C ILE A 89 6.70 -7.88 7.68
N GLU A 90 6.15 -7.25 8.72
CA GLU A 90 4.71 -7.23 8.96
C GLU A 90 3.98 -6.39 7.90
N ALA A 91 4.55 -5.25 7.53
CA ALA A 91 4.07 -4.41 6.44
C ALA A 91 3.91 -5.20 5.14
N PHE A 92 4.88 -6.03 4.83
CA PHE A 92 4.77 -6.92 3.67
C PHE A 92 3.64 -7.93 3.77
N LYS A 93 3.45 -8.56 4.93
CA LYS A 93 2.39 -9.57 5.13
C LYS A 93 0.99 -8.99 4.87
N VAL A 94 0.77 -7.72 5.24
CA VAL A 94 -0.51 -7.03 5.00
C VAL A 94 -0.63 -6.49 3.57
N GLY A 95 0.41 -6.62 2.75
CA GLY A 95 0.37 -6.26 1.33
C GLY A 95 0.41 -4.75 1.08
N CYS A 96 1.05 -3.96 1.96
CA CYS A 96 1.25 -2.54 1.68
C CYS A 96 2.05 -2.35 0.38
N ILE A 97 1.81 -1.23 -0.30
CA ILE A 97 2.47 -0.94 -1.58
C ILE A 97 3.86 -0.36 -1.37
N ASP A 98 4.04 0.34 -0.26
CA ASP A 98 5.32 0.92 0.13
C ASP A 98 5.43 1.09 1.64
N TYR A 99 6.67 1.33 2.11
CA TYR A 99 7.01 1.49 3.51
C TYR A 99 8.02 2.61 3.65
N LEU A 100 7.65 3.70 4.31
CA LEU A 100 8.45 4.90 4.44
C LEU A 100 8.94 5.09 5.87
N LEU A 101 10.23 5.31 6.02
CA LEU A 101 10.81 5.64 7.32
C LEU A 101 10.72 7.15 7.59
N LYS A 102 10.38 7.49 8.83
CA LYS A 102 10.44 8.87 9.33
C LYS A 102 11.90 9.24 9.68
N PRO A 103 12.37 10.46 9.34
CA PRO A 103 11.65 11.54 8.68
C PRO A 103 11.40 11.23 7.19
N ILE A 104 10.16 11.50 6.73
CA ILE A 104 9.76 11.17 5.37
C ILE A 104 10.36 12.18 4.40
N GLU A 105 11.17 11.68 3.50
CA GLU A 105 11.77 12.43 2.40
C GLU A 105 10.71 12.76 1.34
N PRO A 106 10.57 14.03 0.87
CA PRO A 106 9.59 14.41 -0.15
C PRO A 106 9.66 13.55 -1.41
N GLN A 107 10.88 13.24 -1.88
CA GLN A 107 11.08 12.42 -3.06
C GLN A 107 10.62 10.97 -2.86
N ALA A 108 10.80 10.40 -1.66
CA ALA A 108 10.33 9.07 -1.34
C ALA A 108 8.80 9.03 -1.32
N LEU A 109 8.17 10.04 -0.71
CA LEU A 109 6.72 10.20 -0.70
C LEU A 109 6.15 10.29 -2.13
N CYS A 110 6.71 11.15 -2.99
CA CYS A 110 6.27 11.30 -4.37
C CYS A 110 6.37 9.96 -5.13
N ARG A 111 7.49 9.22 -5.01
CA ARG A 111 7.65 7.90 -5.63
C ARG A 111 6.60 6.88 -5.16
N SER A 112 6.28 6.89 -3.87
CA SER A 112 5.25 5.99 -3.30
C SER A 112 3.87 6.27 -3.88
N VAL A 113 3.48 7.54 -3.97
CA VAL A 113 2.19 7.95 -4.58
C VAL A 113 2.13 7.59 -6.06
N GLU A 114 3.21 7.83 -6.82
CA GLU A 114 3.28 7.42 -8.24
C GLU A 114 3.16 5.90 -8.41
N ARG A 115 3.77 5.12 -7.52
CA ARG A 115 3.63 3.67 -7.50
C ARG A 115 2.18 3.24 -7.26
N CYS A 116 1.48 3.91 -6.34
CA CYS A 116 0.06 3.68 -6.12
C CYS A 116 -0.78 3.98 -7.37
N ARG A 117 -0.53 5.11 -8.05
CA ARG A 117 -1.22 5.47 -9.30
C ARG A 117 -1.01 4.43 -10.41
N LYS A 118 0.22 3.95 -10.58
CA LYS A 118 0.52 2.88 -11.55
C LYS A 118 -0.21 1.58 -11.22
N ASN A 119 -0.24 1.20 -9.94
CA ASN A 119 -0.95 0.00 -9.50
C ASN A 119 -2.46 0.08 -9.78
N MET A 120 -3.08 1.23 -9.51
CA MET A 120 -4.49 1.47 -9.82
C MET A 120 -4.79 1.33 -11.31
N ASN A 121 -3.95 1.91 -12.17
CA ASN A 121 -4.11 1.82 -13.62
C ASN A 121 -3.99 0.37 -14.12
N THR A 122 -3.07 -0.40 -13.58
CA THR A 122 -2.89 -1.82 -13.94
C THR A 122 -4.10 -2.66 -13.51
N VAL A 123 -4.62 -2.45 -12.31
CA VAL A 123 -5.81 -3.17 -11.81
C VAL A 123 -7.04 -2.81 -12.64
N ASN A 124 -7.21 -1.54 -13.01
CA ASN A 124 -8.33 -1.10 -13.87
C ASN A 124 -8.22 -1.69 -15.28
N SER A 125 -7.02 -1.73 -15.86
CA SER A 125 -6.79 -2.36 -17.17
C SER A 125 -7.06 -3.86 -17.15
N MET A 126 -6.65 -4.56 -16.10
CA MET A 126 -6.94 -6.00 -15.93
C MET A 126 -8.43 -6.27 -15.72
N LYS A 127 -9.15 -5.44 -14.95
CA LYS A 127 -10.60 -5.54 -14.81
C LYS A 127 -11.32 -5.32 -16.15
N LEU A 128 -10.91 -4.33 -16.93
CA LEU A 128 -11.45 -4.07 -18.27
C LEU A 128 -11.21 -5.27 -19.22
N LEU A 129 -10.01 -5.83 -19.24
CA LEU A 129 -9.68 -7.01 -20.05
C LEU A 129 -10.44 -8.25 -19.60
N SER A 130 -10.60 -8.47 -18.30
CA SER A 130 -11.39 -9.59 -17.77
C SER A 130 -12.87 -9.46 -18.13
N THR A 131 -13.42 -8.26 -18.01
CA THR A 131 -14.82 -7.96 -18.40
C THR A 131 -15.01 -8.15 -19.91
N PHE A 132 -14.07 -7.66 -20.74
CA PHE A 132 -14.11 -7.84 -22.19
C PHE A 132 -14.02 -9.32 -22.58
N ASN A 133 -13.13 -10.10 -21.94
CA ASN A 133 -13.03 -11.54 -22.16
C ASN A 133 -14.28 -12.29 -21.72
N GLN A 134 -14.94 -11.85 -20.63
CA GLN A 134 -16.21 -12.40 -20.17
C GLN A 134 -17.36 -12.17 -21.18
N PHE A 135 -17.37 -11.00 -21.82
CA PHE A 135 -18.33 -10.71 -22.92
C PHE A 135 -18.07 -11.56 -24.16
N MET A 136 -16.81 -11.83 -24.49
CA MET A 136 -16.42 -12.54 -25.71
C MET A 136 -16.50 -14.06 -25.60
N THR A 137 -16.39 -14.64 -24.39
CA THR A 137 -16.20 -16.11 -24.23
C THR A 137 -17.36 -16.83 -23.57
N ASN A 138 -18.36 -16.16 -22.98
CA ASN A 138 -19.50 -16.77 -22.26
C ASN A 138 -19.10 -17.93 -21.32
N LYS A 139 -17.86 -17.96 -20.84
CA LYS A 139 -17.35 -18.99 -19.91
C LYS A 139 -17.02 -18.37 -18.57
N PRO A 140 -17.53 -18.91 -17.44
CA PRO A 140 -17.08 -18.48 -16.12
C PRO A 140 -15.63 -18.90 -15.94
N MET A 141 -14.74 -17.93 -15.78
CA MET A 141 -13.35 -18.20 -15.39
C MET A 141 -13.33 -18.64 -13.93
N ASN A 142 -12.98 -19.89 -13.72
CA ASN A 142 -12.73 -20.46 -12.41
C ASN A 142 -11.39 -19.93 -11.87
N THR A 143 -11.50 -19.35 -10.67
CA THR A 143 -10.47 -19.14 -9.64
C THR A 143 -9.06 -18.79 -10.09
N ALA A 144 -8.73 -17.53 -9.85
CA ALA A 144 -7.36 -17.03 -9.81
C ALA A 144 -6.48 -17.86 -8.84
N GLU A 145 -5.50 -18.58 -9.38
CA GLU A 145 -4.31 -18.93 -8.62
C GLU A 145 -3.76 -17.64 -7.97
N LYS A 146 -3.51 -17.69 -6.66
CA LYS A 146 -2.90 -16.59 -5.92
C LYS A 146 -1.42 -16.47 -6.34
N ILE A 147 -1.18 -15.83 -7.46
CA ILE A 147 0.18 -15.52 -7.91
C ILE A 147 0.72 -14.45 -6.95
N LYS A 148 1.79 -14.76 -6.26
CA LYS A 148 2.51 -13.77 -5.44
C LYS A 148 3.01 -12.66 -6.35
N LYS A 149 2.52 -11.44 -6.15
CA LYS A 149 2.87 -10.28 -6.99
C LYS A 149 4.15 -9.57 -6.54
N ARG A 150 4.68 -9.89 -5.37
CA ARG A 150 5.82 -9.21 -4.73
C ARG A 150 6.62 -10.15 -3.84
N PHE A 151 7.93 -9.90 -3.78
CA PHE A 151 8.88 -10.56 -2.89
C PHE A 151 9.65 -9.52 -2.08
N ILE A 152 9.96 -9.84 -0.82
CA ILE A 152 10.98 -9.12 -0.05
C ILE A 152 12.29 -9.88 -0.17
N ILE A 153 13.33 -9.18 -0.57
CA ILE A 153 14.71 -9.69 -0.55
C ILE A 153 15.53 -8.89 0.47
N LYS A 154 16.36 -9.61 1.21
CA LYS A 154 17.35 -9.00 2.08
C LYS A 154 18.59 -8.69 1.25
N LEU A 155 18.95 -7.40 1.15
CA LEU A 155 20.16 -6.93 0.49
C LEU A 155 21.06 -6.27 1.55
N GLY A 156 22.04 -7.01 2.07
CA GLY A 156 22.82 -6.59 3.23
C GLY A 156 21.93 -6.47 4.49
N ASP A 157 21.94 -5.31 5.12
CA ASP A 157 21.08 -5.02 6.31
C ASP A 157 19.73 -4.41 5.95
N ASN A 158 19.45 -4.19 4.68
CA ASN A 158 18.19 -3.61 4.19
C ASN A 158 17.26 -4.66 3.58
N PHE A 159 15.95 -4.38 3.64
CA PHE A 159 14.93 -5.16 2.93
C PHE A 159 14.44 -4.37 1.72
N VAL A 160 14.42 -5.02 0.54
CA VAL A 160 13.96 -4.43 -0.71
C VAL A 160 12.73 -5.17 -1.19
N LEU A 161 11.68 -4.42 -1.55
CA LEU A 161 10.48 -4.96 -2.16
C LEU A 161 10.67 -5.06 -3.67
N VAL A 162 10.61 -6.28 -4.21
CA VAL A 162 10.70 -6.56 -5.65
C VAL A 162 9.36 -7.04 -6.16
N GLN A 163 8.87 -6.45 -7.25
CA GLN A 163 7.64 -6.91 -7.89
C GLN A 163 7.95 -8.12 -8.77
N THR A 164 7.02 -9.06 -8.86
CA THR A 164 7.17 -10.26 -9.71
C THR A 164 7.40 -9.90 -11.18
N ALA A 165 6.87 -8.75 -11.62
CA ALA A 165 7.07 -8.25 -12.98
C ALA A 165 8.51 -7.78 -13.27
N ASP A 166 9.28 -7.48 -12.23
CA ASP A 166 10.67 -7.02 -12.34
C ASP A 166 11.67 -8.18 -12.19
N ILE A 167 11.18 -9.41 -12.03
CA ILE A 167 11.99 -10.61 -11.84
C ILE A 167 12.08 -11.36 -13.16
N ALA A 168 13.31 -11.53 -13.66
CA ALA A 168 13.55 -12.31 -14.86
C ALA A 168 13.48 -13.83 -14.59
N TYR A 169 14.13 -14.28 -13.52
CA TYR A 169 14.07 -15.68 -13.10
C TYR A 169 14.56 -15.87 -11.64
N PHE A 170 14.30 -17.05 -11.10
CA PHE A 170 14.84 -17.51 -9.81
C PHE A 170 15.85 -18.62 -10.06
N TYR A 171 16.93 -18.65 -9.27
CA TYR A 171 17.81 -19.81 -9.23
C TYR A 171 18.18 -20.16 -7.80
N THR A 172 18.57 -21.41 -7.58
CA THR A 172 18.94 -21.92 -6.25
C THR A 172 20.38 -22.40 -6.29
N GLU A 173 21.18 -21.92 -5.36
CA GLU A 173 22.57 -22.30 -5.16
C GLU A 173 22.85 -22.32 -3.65
N ASP A 174 23.60 -23.31 -3.16
CA ASP A 174 23.99 -23.46 -1.75
C ASP A 174 22.86 -23.30 -0.73
N ASN A 175 21.70 -23.89 -1.00
CA ASN A 175 20.50 -23.85 -0.16
C ASN A 175 19.88 -22.43 -0.01
N ALA A 176 20.26 -21.48 -0.85
CA ALA A 176 19.68 -20.15 -0.95
C ALA A 176 18.98 -19.96 -2.30
N THR A 177 17.90 -19.20 -2.32
CA THR A 177 17.20 -18.82 -3.56
C THR A 177 17.50 -17.37 -3.89
N TYR A 178 17.96 -17.16 -5.11
CA TYR A 178 18.32 -15.86 -5.66
C TYR A 178 17.29 -15.39 -6.67
N ILE A 179 17.15 -14.07 -6.78
CA ILE A 179 16.24 -13.39 -7.71
C ILE A 179 17.09 -12.54 -8.67
N VAL A 180 16.83 -12.67 -9.97
CA VAL A 180 17.51 -11.92 -11.04
C VAL A 180 16.51 -11.16 -11.87
#